data_320d5bad384bccc1bc96c821aea8c3bf
#
_entry.id   320d5bad384bccc1bc96c821aea8c3bf
#
_cell.length_a   1.000
_cell.length_b   1.000
_cell.length_c   1.000
_cell.angle_alpha   90.00
_cell.angle_beta   90.00
_cell.angle_gamma   90.00
#
_symmetry.space_group_name_H-M   'P 1'
#
loop_
_entity.id
_entity.type
_entity.pdbx_description
1 polymer ?
#
loop_
_entity_poly.entity_id
_entity_poly.type
_entity_poly.pdbx_seq_one_letter_code
_entity_poly.pdbx_strand_id
1 'polypeptide(L)'
;GIEEVKVVYLTVFNEALREESLWGQEDLVREVFGEAIRVGEELGIVLKLPHYVGEDEAGDKFHKDCYVAWRDFFLGSDGYVRPCMSTPVQFFAYDKDKDFMESWNSSPYQGYRAAVNHQEKMDSPCRRCYQSSHCNWNRKESFIQIGEKFSPEWEK
;
A
#
# COMPACT_ATOMS: atom_id res chain seq x y z
N GLY A 1 12.49 -20.58 7.52
CA GLY A 1 11.12 -20.69 7.03
C GLY A 1 10.51 -19.32 6.77
N ILE A 2 9.26 -19.27 6.33
CA ILE A 2 8.48 -18.03 6.22
C ILE A 2 7.85 -17.77 7.59
N GLU A 3 8.03 -16.57 8.12
CA GLU A 3 7.49 -16.17 9.43
C GLU A 3 6.26 -15.27 9.30
N GLU A 4 6.22 -14.46 8.24
CA GLU A 4 5.12 -13.52 7.99
C GLU A 4 4.72 -13.54 6.52
N VAL A 5 3.42 -13.51 6.25
CA VAL A 5 2.82 -13.33 4.92
C VAL A 5 1.89 -12.13 4.95
N LYS A 6 2.07 -11.21 4.02
CA LYS A 6 1.22 -10.05 3.83
C LYS A 6 0.48 -10.15 2.50
N VAL A 7 -0.83 -10.08 2.56
CA VAL A 7 -1.71 -10.08 1.37
C VAL A 7 -2.16 -8.66 1.07
N VAL A 8 -2.20 -8.31 -0.20
CA VAL A 8 -2.74 -7.04 -0.68
C VAL A 8 -3.64 -7.27 -1.88
N TYR A 9 -4.72 -6.52 -2.00
CA TYR A 9 -5.55 -6.54 -3.20
C TYR A 9 -4.80 -5.95 -4.39
N LEU A 10 -5.04 -6.54 -5.57
CA LEU A 10 -4.56 -5.94 -6.82
C LEU A 10 -5.24 -4.59 -7.04
N THR A 11 -4.43 -3.54 -7.18
CA THR A 11 -4.93 -2.23 -7.61
C THR A 11 -4.97 -2.20 -9.14
N VAL A 12 -6.16 -2.19 -9.71
CA VAL A 12 -6.36 -2.19 -11.15
C VAL A 12 -6.22 -0.77 -11.70
N PHE A 13 -5.19 -0.55 -12.51
CA PHE A 13 -4.96 0.71 -13.24
C PHE A 13 -5.28 0.62 -14.73
N ASN A 14 -5.50 -0.60 -15.25
CA ASN A 14 -5.77 -0.87 -16.64
C ASN A 14 -7.01 -1.76 -16.75
N GLU A 15 -7.97 -1.37 -17.61
CA GLU A 15 -9.21 -2.11 -17.82
C GLU A 15 -8.97 -3.58 -18.23
N ALA A 16 -7.88 -3.87 -18.95
CA ALA A 16 -7.51 -5.23 -19.32
C ALA A 16 -7.23 -6.16 -18.11
N LEU A 17 -6.96 -5.59 -16.94
CA LEU A 17 -6.71 -6.34 -15.70
C LEU A 17 -7.94 -6.38 -14.77
N ARG A 18 -9.08 -5.88 -15.23
CA ARG A 18 -10.28 -5.78 -14.38
C ARG A 18 -10.76 -7.15 -13.91
N GLU A 19 -10.69 -8.16 -14.78
CA GLU A 19 -11.12 -9.51 -14.45
C GLU A 19 -10.21 -10.23 -13.44
N GLU A 20 -8.98 -9.73 -13.27
CA GLU A 20 -8.03 -10.20 -12.25
C GLU A 20 -8.32 -9.61 -10.85
N SER A 21 -9.21 -8.63 -10.78
CA SER A 21 -9.60 -8.01 -9.51
C SER A 21 -10.53 -8.92 -8.72
N LEU A 22 -10.34 -8.94 -7.42
CA LEU A 22 -11.26 -9.59 -6.48
C LEU A 22 -12.46 -8.72 -6.10
N TRP A 23 -12.62 -7.57 -6.74
CA TRP A 23 -13.78 -6.71 -6.55
C TRP A 23 -15.06 -7.41 -7.01
N GLY A 24 -16.04 -7.51 -6.12
CA GLY A 24 -17.28 -8.23 -6.39
C GLY A 24 -17.20 -9.75 -6.20
N GLN A 25 -16.08 -10.25 -5.62
CA GLN A 25 -15.88 -11.68 -5.32
C GLN A 25 -15.75 -11.93 -3.81
N GLU A 26 -16.57 -11.25 -3.01
CA GLU A 26 -16.47 -11.24 -1.55
C GLU A 26 -16.57 -12.65 -0.93
N ASP A 27 -17.44 -13.50 -1.47
CA ASP A 27 -17.61 -14.87 -0.98
C ASP A 27 -16.34 -15.71 -1.20
N LEU A 28 -15.73 -15.61 -2.39
CA LEU A 28 -14.46 -16.28 -2.69
C LEU A 28 -13.35 -15.78 -1.74
N VAL A 29 -13.28 -14.46 -1.53
CA VAL A 29 -12.27 -13.88 -0.64
C VAL A 29 -12.45 -14.38 0.79
N ARG A 30 -13.67 -14.46 1.30
CA ARG A 30 -13.97 -14.99 2.64
C ARG A 30 -13.58 -16.46 2.79
N GLU A 31 -13.89 -17.27 1.79
CA GLU A 31 -13.52 -18.68 1.77
C GLU A 31 -11.99 -18.85 1.80
N VAL A 32 -11.28 -18.20 0.87
CA VAL A 32 -9.81 -18.33 0.74
C VAL A 32 -9.09 -17.75 1.96
N PHE A 33 -9.54 -16.62 2.50
CA PHE A 33 -8.93 -16.05 3.71
C PHE A 33 -9.20 -16.92 4.93
N GLY A 34 -10.38 -17.53 5.05
CA GLY A 34 -10.69 -18.48 6.10
C GLY A 34 -9.74 -19.68 6.09
N GLU A 35 -9.49 -20.25 4.92
CA GLU A 35 -8.52 -21.33 4.76
C GLU A 35 -7.08 -20.87 5.04
N ALA A 36 -6.68 -19.70 4.57
CA ALA A 36 -5.34 -19.14 4.82
C ALA A 36 -5.10 -18.93 6.33
N ILE A 37 -6.11 -18.46 7.07
CA ILE A 37 -6.04 -18.30 8.53
C ILE A 37 -5.78 -19.63 9.19
N ARG A 38 -6.59 -20.66 8.86
CA ARG A 38 -6.44 -22.00 9.41
C ARG A 38 -5.03 -22.56 9.17
N VAL A 39 -4.53 -22.49 7.93
CA VAL A 39 -3.19 -22.98 7.59
C VAL A 39 -2.10 -22.15 8.28
N GLY A 40 -2.28 -20.82 8.37
CA GLY A 40 -1.35 -19.94 9.06
C GLY A 40 -1.20 -20.27 10.55
N GLU A 41 -2.32 -20.55 11.22
CA GLU A 41 -2.33 -20.98 12.63
C GLU A 41 -1.63 -22.34 12.81
N GLU A 42 -1.90 -23.31 11.94
CA GLU A 42 -1.27 -24.63 11.98
C GLU A 42 0.25 -24.56 11.79
N LEU A 43 0.73 -23.64 10.95
CA LEU A 43 2.15 -23.49 10.62
C LEU A 43 2.88 -22.46 11.49
N GLY A 44 2.17 -21.74 12.36
CA GLY A 44 2.74 -20.66 13.18
C GLY A 44 3.19 -19.44 12.36
N ILE A 45 2.52 -19.17 11.23
CA ILE A 45 2.83 -18.05 10.34
C ILE A 45 1.94 -16.85 10.66
N VAL A 46 2.54 -15.69 10.84
CA VAL A 46 1.80 -14.43 11.00
C VAL A 46 1.20 -14.02 9.66
N LEU A 47 -0.12 -13.82 9.62
CA LEU A 47 -0.82 -13.31 8.45
C LEU A 47 -1.22 -11.85 8.63
N LYS A 48 -0.98 -11.03 7.61
CA LYS A 48 -1.53 -9.68 7.47
C LYS A 48 -2.47 -9.65 6.28
N LEU A 49 -3.76 -9.72 6.56
CA LEU A 49 -4.82 -9.74 5.55
C LEU A 49 -5.41 -8.33 5.40
N PRO A 50 -5.76 -7.90 4.17
CA PRO A 50 -6.51 -6.67 3.97
C PRO A 50 -7.93 -6.83 4.52
N HIS A 51 -8.59 -5.72 4.86
CA HIS A 51 -10.00 -5.74 5.21
C HIS A 51 -10.84 -6.25 4.04
N TYR A 52 -11.95 -6.90 4.35
CA TYR A 52 -12.90 -7.31 3.31
C TYR A 52 -13.48 -6.10 2.59
N VAL A 53 -13.72 -6.25 1.29
CA VAL A 53 -14.38 -5.22 0.50
C VAL A 53 -15.75 -4.93 1.10
N GLY A 54 -16.09 -3.65 1.28
CA GLY A 54 -17.35 -3.20 1.87
C GLY A 54 -17.37 -3.10 3.40
N GLU A 55 -16.42 -3.68 4.12
CA GLU A 55 -16.33 -3.51 5.59
C GLU A 55 -15.73 -2.18 6.02
N ASP A 56 -15.10 -1.48 5.11
CA ASP A 56 -14.45 -0.20 5.31
C ASP A 56 -15.37 1.02 5.13
N GLU A 57 -16.61 0.82 4.74
CA GLU A 57 -17.63 1.89 4.71
C GLU A 57 -17.96 2.44 6.11
N ALA A 58 -17.39 1.86 7.14
CA ALA A 58 -17.61 2.21 8.53
C ALA A 58 -16.97 3.53 9.00
N GLY A 59 -16.62 4.45 8.09
CA GLY A 59 -16.29 5.84 8.40
C GLY A 59 -14.79 6.15 8.60
N ASP A 60 -14.52 7.34 9.10
CA ASP A 60 -13.20 8.01 9.20
C ASP A 60 -12.07 7.26 9.90
N LYS A 61 -12.33 6.15 10.58
CA LYS A 61 -11.31 5.43 11.36
C LYS A 61 -10.15 4.87 10.53
N PHE A 62 -10.32 4.76 9.22
CA PHE A 62 -9.27 4.31 8.29
C PHE A 62 -8.52 5.46 7.61
N HIS A 63 -8.96 6.69 7.80
CA HIS A 63 -8.26 7.86 7.26
C HIS A 63 -7.00 8.14 8.07
N LYS A 64 -5.86 7.77 7.54
CA LYS A 64 -4.55 8.01 8.14
C LYS A 64 -3.65 8.73 7.17
N ASP A 65 -2.77 9.57 7.70
CA ASP A 65 -1.79 10.28 6.90
C ASP A 65 -0.86 9.33 6.16
N CYS A 66 -0.56 9.68 4.93
CA CYS A 66 0.40 8.98 4.10
C CYS A 66 1.81 9.49 4.38
N TYR A 67 2.71 8.60 4.81
CA TYR A 67 4.11 8.93 5.09
C TYR A 67 5.08 8.58 3.96
N VAL A 68 4.58 8.06 2.84
CA VAL A 68 5.40 7.63 1.70
C VAL A 68 6.30 8.75 1.19
N ALA A 69 5.82 9.99 1.14
CA ALA A 69 6.57 11.14 0.67
C ALA A 69 7.87 11.45 1.46
N TRP A 70 7.98 10.94 2.69
CA TRP A 70 9.13 11.17 3.58
C TRP A 70 9.94 9.90 3.87
N ARG A 71 9.43 8.73 3.45
CA ARG A 71 10.02 7.45 3.79
C ARG A 71 10.56 6.70 2.57
N ASP A 72 9.88 6.82 1.43
CA ASP A 72 10.10 5.92 0.30
C ASP A 72 10.51 6.68 -0.97
N PHE A 73 11.39 6.05 -1.75
CA PHE A 73 11.78 6.50 -3.09
C PHE A 73 11.50 5.37 -4.07
N PHE A 74 10.59 5.60 -5.01
CA PHE A 74 10.18 4.60 -5.98
C PHE A 74 10.76 4.87 -7.36
N LEU A 75 11.56 3.93 -7.85
CA LEU A 75 12.06 3.91 -9.22
C LEU A 75 11.33 2.80 -9.97
N GLY A 76 10.58 3.19 -11.00
CA GLY A 76 9.89 2.24 -11.87
C GLY A 76 10.84 1.51 -12.81
N SER A 77 10.42 0.37 -13.32
CA SER A 77 11.17 -0.41 -14.32
C SER A 77 11.36 0.33 -15.65
N ASP A 78 10.58 1.37 -15.89
CA ASP A 78 10.70 2.28 -17.02
C ASP A 78 11.72 3.41 -16.82
N GLY A 79 12.43 3.42 -15.67
CA GLY A 79 13.43 4.40 -15.34
C GLY A 79 12.90 5.72 -14.77
N TYR A 80 11.60 5.82 -14.50
CA TYR A 80 11.01 7.02 -13.91
C TYR A 80 10.82 6.92 -12.41
N VAL A 81 11.11 8.01 -11.72
CA VAL A 81 10.82 8.19 -10.31
C VAL A 81 9.34 8.56 -10.13
N ARG A 82 8.70 7.97 -9.12
CA ARG A 82 7.27 8.13 -8.82
C ARG A 82 7.03 8.49 -7.36
N PRO A 83 5.88 9.10 -7.05
CA PRO A 83 5.47 9.35 -5.66
C PRO A 83 5.40 8.08 -4.82
N CYS A 84 4.82 7.00 -5.38
CA CYS A 84 4.70 5.69 -4.74
C CYS A 84 4.46 4.62 -5.80
N MET A 85 4.46 3.35 -5.39
CA MET A 85 4.20 2.22 -6.27
C MET A 85 2.74 2.13 -6.76
N SER A 86 1.80 2.82 -6.10
CA SER A 86 0.36 2.74 -6.38
C SER A 86 -0.15 3.91 -7.25
N THR A 87 0.71 4.54 -8.04
CA THR A 87 0.32 5.64 -8.94
C THR A 87 1.07 5.58 -10.26
N PRO A 88 0.39 5.87 -11.39
CA PRO A 88 1.05 6.02 -12.68
C PRO A 88 1.78 7.37 -12.85
N VAL A 89 1.62 8.30 -11.91
CA VAL A 89 2.26 9.62 -11.97
C VAL A 89 3.77 9.48 -11.97
N GLN A 90 4.42 10.12 -12.93
CA GLN A 90 5.88 10.18 -13.04
C GLN A 90 6.38 11.55 -12.61
N PHE A 91 7.42 11.60 -11.80
CA PHE A 91 8.07 12.85 -11.42
C PHE A 91 9.13 13.27 -12.44
N PHE A 92 10.10 12.40 -12.67
CA PHE A 92 11.22 12.63 -13.60
C PHE A 92 11.89 11.31 -13.96
N ALA A 93 12.66 11.29 -15.05
CA ALA A 93 13.56 10.20 -15.36
C ALA A 93 14.72 10.18 -14.35
N TYR A 94 15.02 9.02 -13.80
CA TYR A 94 16.12 8.87 -12.85
C TYR A 94 17.47 9.04 -13.55
N ASP A 95 18.30 9.91 -13.00
CA ASP A 95 19.66 10.14 -13.44
C ASP A 95 20.63 9.53 -12.39
N LYS A 96 21.34 8.48 -12.77
CA LYS A 96 22.27 7.75 -11.90
C LYS A 96 23.53 8.58 -11.53
N ASP A 97 23.86 9.58 -12.33
CA ASP A 97 25.02 10.44 -12.16
C ASP A 97 24.71 11.65 -11.26
N LYS A 98 23.45 11.82 -10.89
CA LYS A 98 22.98 12.85 -9.99
C LYS A 98 23.02 12.41 -8.54
N ASP A 99 23.36 13.32 -7.64
CA ASP A 99 23.28 13.01 -6.20
C ASP A 99 21.87 12.63 -5.77
N PHE A 100 21.77 11.59 -4.95
CA PHE A 100 20.47 11.10 -4.46
C PHE A 100 19.68 12.17 -3.73
N MET A 101 20.34 12.99 -2.89
CA MET A 101 19.68 14.02 -2.10
C MET A 101 19.16 15.18 -2.97
N GLU A 102 19.79 15.43 -4.12
CA GLU A 102 19.23 16.37 -5.10
C GLU A 102 17.93 15.82 -5.72
N SER A 103 17.91 14.54 -6.05
CA SER A 103 16.71 13.85 -6.55
C SER A 103 15.60 13.82 -5.49
N TRP A 104 15.94 13.47 -4.26
CA TRP A 104 15.04 13.38 -3.11
C TRP A 104 14.44 14.75 -2.71
N ASN A 105 15.20 15.83 -2.87
CA ASN A 105 14.77 17.18 -2.57
C ASN A 105 14.37 18.00 -3.82
N SER A 106 14.16 17.33 -4.95
CA SER A 106 13.73 17.96 -6.19
C SER A 106 12.35 18.63 -6.07
N SER A 107 12.08 19.58 -6.96
CA SER A 107 10.80 20.31 -6.99
C SER A 107 9.57 19.39 -7.02
N PRO A 108 9.53 18.29 -7.81
CA PRO A 108 8.41 17.35 -7.76
C PRO A 108 8.19 16.71 -6.38
N TYR A 109 9.27 16.32 -5.68
CA TYR A 109 9.14 15.77 -4.32
C TYR A 109 8.70 16.81 -3.30
N GLN A 110 9.20 18.02 -3.40
CA GLN A 110 8.76 19.13 -2.53
C GLN A 110 7.28 19.45 -2.75
N GLY A 111 6.84 19.51 -4.00
CA GLY A 111 5.42 19.69 -4.34
C GLY A 111 4.55 18.56 -3.82
N TYR A 112 5.00 17.31 -3.95
CA TYR A 112 4.30 16.15 -3.42
C TYR A 112 4.17 16.21 -1.89
N ARG A 113 5.24 16.52 -1.16
CA ARG A 113 5.21 16.68 0.30
C ARG A 113 4.28 17.80 0.75
N ALA A 114 4.20 18.89 -0.01
CA ALA A 114 3.31 19.99 0.30
C ALA A 114 1.83 19.71 -0.01
N ALA A 115 1.55 18.71 -0.86
CA ALA A 115 0.19 18.36 -1.28
C ALA A 115 -0.37 17.14 -0.56
N VAL A 116 0.46 16.13 -0.26
CA VAL A 116 0.00 14.88 0.37
C VAL A 116 -0.60 15.17 1.76
N ASN A 117 -1.67 14.45 2.08
CA ASN A 117 -2.49 14.64 3.29
C ASN A 117 -3.36 15.94 3.32
N HIS A 118 -3.36 16.71 2.23
CA HIS A 118 -4.27 17.84 2.03
C HIS A 118 -5.20 17.53 0.86
N GLN A 119 -6.42 17.07 1.14
CA GLN A 119 -7.35 16.56 0.10
C GLN A 119 -7.55 17.51 -1.08
N GLU A 120 -7.61 18.80 -0.80
CA GLU A 120 -7.80 19.87 -1.80
C GLU A 120 -6.59 20.06 -2.72
N LYS A 121 -5.40 19.62 -2.29
CA LYS A 121 -4.13 19.78 -3.03
C LYS A 121 -3.66 18.50 -3.71
N MET A 122 -4.22 17.35 -3.28
CA MET A 122 -3.82 16.06 -3.82
C MET A 122 -4.27 15.87 -5.27
N ASP A 123 -3.40 15.25 -6.07
CA ASP A 123 -3.78 14.68 -7.35
C ASP A 123 -4.82 13.57 -7.20
N SER A 124 -5.60 13.33 -8.27
CA SER A 124 -6.71 12.39 -8.26
C SER A 124 -6.35 10.99 -7.73
N PRO A 125 -5.22 10.36 -8.10
CA PRO A 125 -4.83 9.06 -7.56
C PRO A 125 -4.60 9.09 -6.04
N CYS A 126 -3.87 10.11 -5.55
CA CYS A 126 -3.58 10.27 -4.13
C CYS A 126 -4.83 10.57 -3.31
N ARG A 127 -5.74 11.36 -3.84
CA ARG A 127 -7.02 11.65 -3.19
C ARG A 127 -7.87 10.40 -3.02
N ARG A 128 -8.00 9.59 -4.06
CA ARG A 128 -8.73 8.31 -3.98
C ARG A 128 -8.09 7.35 -2.99
N CYS A 129 -6.76 7.23 -3.01
CA CYS A 129 -6.03 6.42 -2.05
C CYS A 129 -6.22 6.90 -0.61
N TYR A 130 -6.21 8.21 -0.39
CA TYR A 130 -6.42 8.82 0.93
C TYR A 130 -7.81 8.53 1.48
N GLN A 131 -8.81 8.49 0.62
CA GLN A 131 -10.21 8.22 0.98
C GLN A 131 -10.53 6.72 1.09
N SER A 132 -9.64 5.84 0.63
CA SER A 132 -9.85 4.40 0.59
C SER A 132 -8.96 3.66 1.58
N SER A 133 -9.55 2.79 2.38
CA SER A 133 -8.81 1.86 3.24
C SER A 133 -8.07 0.77 2.44
N HIS A 134 -8.60 0.38 1.28
CA HIS A 134 -8.03 -0.66 0.42
C HIS A 134 -6.75 -0.25 -0.27
N CYS A 135 -6.70 0.99 -0.76
CA CYS A 135 -5.55 1.46 -1.54
C CYS A 135 -4.36 1.84 -0.68
N ASN A 136 -4.57 2.24 0.56
CA ASN A 136 -3.49 2.71 1.43
C ASN A 136 -2.94 1.60 2.32
N TRP A 137 -2.32 0.61 1.71
CA TRP A 137 -1.67 -0.52 2.39
C TRP A 137 -0.47 -0.14 3.29
N ASN A 138 -0.01 1.11 3.24
CA ASN A 138 1.02 1.63 4.14
C ASN A 138 0.48 1.98 5.54
N ARG A 139 -0.83 2.00 5.71
CA ARG A 139 -1.44 2.27 7.00
C ARG A 139 -1.39 1.02 7.86
N LYS A 140 -1.05 1.21 9.13
CA LYS A 140 -1.04 0.11 10.10
C LYS A 140 -2.41 -0.57 10.19
N GLU A 141 -3.46 0.22 10.16
CA GLU A 141 -4.84 -0.23 10.30
C GLU A 141 -5.45 -0.79 9.00
N SER A 142 -4.69 -0.80 7.90
CA SER A 142 -5.14 -1.36 6.62
C SER A 142 -5.10 -2.89 6.59
N PHE A 143 -4.63 -3.53 7.65
CA PHE A 143 -4.48 -4.98 7.72
C PHE A 143 -5.01 -5.53 9.04
N ILE A 144 -5.67 -6.69 8.94
CA ILE A 144 -6.00 -7.54 10.08
C ILE A 144 -4.80 -8.48 10.28
N GLN A 145 -4.18 -8.44 11.45
CA GLN A 145 -3.10 -9.36 11.79
C GLN A 145 -3.65 -10.56 12.54
N ILE A 146 -3.35 -11.75 12.03
CA ILE A 146 -3.62 -13.04 12.64
C ILE A 146 -2.28 -13.62 13.08
N GLY A 147 -2.18 -14.05 14.34
CA GLY A 147 -0.95 -14.57 14.94
C GLY A 147 -0.11 -13.49 15.66
N GLU A 148 0.87 -13.95 16.41
CA GLU A 148 1.80 -13.08 17.14
C GLU A 148 2.98 -12.70 16.26
N LYS A 149 3.38 -11.42 16.30
CA LYS A 149 4.56 -10.96 15.58
C LYS A 149 5.81 -11.53 16.23
N PHE A 150 6.66 -12.16 15.44
CA PHE A 150 8.00 -12.52 15.87
C PHE A 150 8.81 -11.24 16.19
N SER A 151 9.33 -11.15 17.42
CA SER A 151 10.26 -10.10 17.82
C SER A 151 11.61 -10.73 18.08
N PRO A 152 12.61 -10.49 17.21
CA PRO A 152 13.94 -11.02 17.43
C PRO A 152 14.55 -10.48 18.72
N GLU A 153 15.46 -11.24 19.33
CA GLU A 153 16.04 -10.87 20.64
C GLU A 153 16.74 -9.52 20.68
N TRP A 154 17.24 -9.04 19.53
CA TRP A 154 17.86 -7.70 19.42
C TRP A 154 16.87 -6.53 19.41
N GLU A 155 15.56 -6.77 19.34
CA GLU A 155 14.52 -5.73 19.47
C GLU A 155 13.99 -5.61 20.92
N LYS A 156 14.52 -6.43 21.83
CA LYS A 156 14.23 -6.38 23.27
C LYS A 156 15.32 -5.59 23.96
#